data_dad81b8090509f37b755a50390fdd2ed
#
_entry.id   dad81b8090509f37b755a50390fdd2ed
#
_cell.length_a   1.000
_cell.length_b   1.000
_cell.length_c   1.000
_cell.angle_alpha   90.00
_cell.angle_beta   90.00
_cell.angle_gamma   90.00
#
_symmetry.space_group_name_H-M   'P 1'
#
loop_
_entity.id
_entity.type
_entity.pdbx_description
1 polymer ?
#
loop_
_entity_poly.entity_id
_entity_poly.type
_entity_poly.pdbx_seq_one_letter_code
_entity_poly.pdbx_strand_id
1 'polypeptide(L)'
;MKAAFFKEHGGAEKILYDDYRDPVAEAGEVVVRVRACALNQVDMLLLDGRFPPPEGLPHVNGCEVTGTVEAVGAGVKGLAPGQRVIIFPGFACGRCEYCLRGARTVCVRYGYLGAHKDGGYAELVKAPAANILPLAEGISFEAGAAVPMAMLTSWHALVAQAGCRPGQRVLVQAAGSGVGSAAIQIARLCGARVITTVGSDDKIDFARSLGAEHVVNYRTQDFVEETKRWSGKRGVDVVIEHIGGETFERSVYALARLGTLVSIGSHDTHWGRLDLRHVYSKNLRILGTNLGSITELETVLEHLVDGRLKPVVDRVFPLEDARAAVQHVLDRKNRGKVLVVP
;
A
#
# COMPACT_ATOMS: atom_id res chain seq x y z
N MET A 1 -19.16 -2.61 19.66
CA MET A 1 -18.95 -1.75 18.47
C MET A 1 -19.51 -2.43 17.24
N LYS A 2 -19.86 -1.68 16.20
CA LYS A 2 -20.11 -2.27 14.89
C LYS A 2 -18.79 -2.50 14.14
N ALA A 3 -18.72 -3.64 13.40
CA ALA A 3 -17.56 -3.98 12.57
C ALA A 3 -17.98 -4.78 11.33
N ALA A 4 -17.18 -4.68 10.28
CA ALA A 4 -17.25 -5.56 9.12
C ALA A 4 -16.16 -6.63 9.24
N PHE A 5 -16.56 -7.87 9.42
CA PHE A 5 -15.68 -9.01 9.73
C PHE A 5 -16.12 -10.29 9.00
N PHE A 6 -15.30 -11.32 9.04
CA PHE A 6 -15.66 -12.64 8.48
C PHE A 6 -15.36 -13.77 9.46
N LYS A 7 -16.16 -14.85 9.37
CA LYS A 7 -16.08 -16.03 10.21
C LYS A 7 -15.57 -17.27 9.47
N GLU A 8 -15.48 -17.17 8.14
CA GLU A 8 -14.99 -18.21 7.25
C GLU A 8 -14.38 -17.55 6.01
N HIS A 9 -13.41 -18.20 5.38
CA HIS A 9 -12.79 -17.72 4.15
C HIS A 9 -13.73 -17.86 2.94
N GLY A 10 -13.55 -16.96 1.95
CA GLY A 10 -14.33 -16.95 0.72
C GLY A 10 -14.24 -15.62 -0.02
N GLY A 11 -15.27 -15.25 -0.77
CA GLY A 11 -15.37 -13.99 -1.46
C GLY A 11 -15.99 -12.87 -0.60
N ALA A 12 -16.32 -11.75 -1.23
CA ALA A 12 -16.92 -10.60 -0.55
C ALA A 12 -18.22 -10.93 0.19
N GLU A 13 -18.96 -11.98 -0.23
CA GLU A 13 -20.19 -12.46 0.41
C GLU A 13 -19.99 -12.95 1.84
N LYS A 14 -18.74 -13.26 2.24
CA LYS A 14 -18.41 -13.73 3.60
C LYS A 14 -18.28 -12.59 4.61
N ILE A 15 -18.24 -11.35 4.15
CA ILE A 15 -18.19 -10.17 5.03
C ILE A 15 -19.56 -9.96 5.65
N LEU A 16 -19.56 -9.90 6.97
CA LEU A 16 -20.71 -9.61 7.84
C LEU A 16 -20.53 -8.23 8.46
N TYR A 17 -21.59 -7.46 8.55
CA TYR A 17 -21.62 -6.22 9.34
C TYR A 17 -22.55 -6.43 10.54
N ASP A 18 -21.96 -6.46 11.74
CA ASP A 18 -22.71 -6.74 12.96
C ASP A 18 -21.97 -6.25 14.22
N ASP A 19 -22.54 -6.55 15.39
CA ASP A 19 -21.91 -6.30 16.68
C ASP A 19 -20.64 -7.15 16.85
N TYR A 20 -19.58 -6.50 17.27
CA TYR A 20 -18.29 -7.11 17.56
C TYR A 20 -17.77 -6.62 18.91
N ARG A 21 -16.80 -7.33 19.48
CA ARG A 21 -16.19 -6.97 20.77
C ARG A 21 -15.51 -5.61 20.72
N ASP A 22 -15.69 -4.80 21.74
CA ASP A 22 -14.97 -3.54 21.86
C ASP A 22 -13.50 -3.80 22.23
N PRO A 23 -12.54 -3.12 21.61
CA PRO A 23 -11.15 -3.19 22.02
C PRO A 23 -10.93 -2.41 23.31
N VAL A 24 -10.09 -2.97 24.20
CA VAL A 24 -9.66 -2.30 25.42
C VAL A 24 -8.17 -1.97 25.30
N ALA A 25 -7.80 -0.71 25.60
CA ALA A 25 -6.40 -0.27 25.61
C ALA A 25 -5.64 -0.90 26.78
N GLU A 26 -4.72 -1.79 26.49
CA GLU A 26 -3.79 -2.34 27.46
C GLU A 26 -2.61 -1.38 27.70
N ALA A 27 -1.70 -1.72 28.64
CA ALA A 27 -0.51 -0.89 28.90
C ALA A 27 0.30 -0.70 27.60
N GLY A 28 0.57 0.56 27.24
CA GLY A 28 1.30 0.92 26.02
C GLY A 28 0.48 0.91 24.74
N GLU A 29 -0.84 0.65 24.82
CA GLU A 29 -1.75 0.64 23.67
C GLU A 29 -2.69 1.87 23.66
N VAL A 30 -3.28 2.13 22.51
CA VAL A 30 -4.25 3.18 22.27
C VAL A 30 -5.44 2.58 21.53
N VAL A 31 -6.65 2.93 21.94
CA VAL A 31 -7.88 2.70 21.14
C VAL A 31 -8.13 3.97 20.33
N VAL A 32 -8.34 3.78 19.04
CA VAL A 32 -8.65 4.83 18.06
C VAL A 32 -10.09 4.65 17.59
N ARG A 33 -10.87 5.70 17.66
CA ARG A 33 -12.18 5.80 16.98
C ARG A 33 -11.91 6.04 15.52
N VAL A 34 -12.23 5.04 14.70
CA VAL A 34 -11.98 5.06 13.26
C VAL A 34 -12.82 6.15 12.59
N ARG A 35 -12.20 6.93 11.72
CA ARG A 35 -12.88 7.92 10.88
C ARG A 35 -12.77 7.56 9.40
N ALA A 36 -11.72 6.84 9.01
CA ALA A 36 -11.58 6.25 7.68
C ALA A 36 -10.60 5.07 7.74
N CYS A 37 -10.89 4.04 6.96
CA CYS A 37 -10.01 2.90 6.74
C CYS A 37 -9.95 2.56 5.24
N ALA A 38 -8.74 2.43 4.67
CA ALA A 38 -8.59 2.13 3.26
C ALA A 38 -8.33 0.66 3.00
N LEU A 39 -8.94 0.15 1.91
CA LEU A 39 -8.83 -1.22 1.45
C LEU A 39 -7.47 -1.48 0.79
N ASN A 40 -6.95 -2.69 0.97
CA ASN A 40 -5.71 -3.18 0.40
C ASN A 40 -5.84 -4.59 -0.15
N GLN A 41 -4.91 -4.98 -1.02
CA GLN A 41 -4.90 -6.34 -1.56
C GLN A 41 -4.70 -7.41 -0.48
N VAL A 42 -4.00 -7.10 0.60
CA VAL A 42 -3.84 -8.03 1.73
C VAL A 42 -5.17 -8.40 2.37
N ASP A 43 -6.14 -7.50 2.39
CA ASP A 43 -7.49 -7.77 2.90
C ASP A 43 -8.19 -8.86 2.08
N MET A 44 -7.95 -8.87 0.76
CA MET A 44 -8.48 -9.90 -0.14
C MET A 44 -7.81 -11.25 0.07
N LEU A 45 -6.48 -11.24 0.31
CA LEU A 45 -5.71 -12.45 0.61
C LEU A 45 -6.08 -13.08 1.95
N LEU A 46 -6.44 -12.25 2.94
CA LEU A 46 -6.96 -12.71 4.22
C LEU A 46 -8.35 -13.32 4.06
N LEU A 47 -9.22 -12.63 3.34
CA LEU A 47 -10.59 -13.05 3.14
C LEU A 47 -10.68 -14.38 2.37
N ASP A 48 -9.89 -14.57 1.32
CA ASP A 48 -9.89 -15.80 0.51
C ASP A 48 -9.05 -16.95 1.11
N GLY A 49 -8.36 -16.71 2.24
CA GLY A 49 -7.58 -17.70 2.98
C GLY A 49 -6.19 -18.00 2.42
N ARG A 50 -5.72 -17.30 1.38
CA ARG A 50 -4.34 -17.40 0.91
C ARG A 50 -3.31 -16.88 1.92
N PHE A 51 -3.73 -15.99 2.79
CA PHE A 51 -2.97 -15.49 3.91
C PHE A 51 -3.87 -15.48 5.16
N PRO A 52 -4.04 -16.62 5.85
CA PRO A 52 -4.96 -16.70 6.99
C PRO A 52 -4.46 -15.88 8.18
N PRO A 53 -5.36 -15.18 8.92
CA PRO A 53 -4.97 -14.40 10.09
C PRO A 53 -4.43 -15.33 11.19
N PRO A 54 -3.25 -15.01 11.78
CA PRO A 54 -2.61 -15.89 12.78
C PRO A 54 -3.42 -16.09 14.05
N GLU A 55 -4.28 -15.14 14.43
CA GLU A 55 -5.16 -15.23 15.59
C GLU A 55 -6.45 -16.01 15.29
N GLY A 56 -6.64 -16.45 14.04
CA GLY A 56 -7.81 -17.22 13.61
C GLY A 56 -9.02 -16.33 13.28
N LEU A 57 -10.20 -16.98 13.22
CA LEU A 57 -11.47 -16.36 12.89
C LEU A 57 -12.38 -16.33 14.14
N PRO A 58 -13.31 -15.36 14.29
CA PRO A 58 -13.60 -14.28 13.36
C PRO A 58 -12.51 -13.21 13.31
N HIS A 59 -12.38 -12.49 12.16
CA HIS A 59 -11.34 -11.51 11.95
C HIS A 59 -11.88 -10.22 11.28
N VAL A 60 -11.35 -9.07 11.71
CA VAL A 60 -11.63 -7.75 11.16
C VAL A 60 -10.43 -7.28 10.33
N ASN A 61 -10.64 -7.05 9.02
CA ASN A 61 -9.63 -6.51 8.12
C ASN A 61 -9.39 -5.00 8.32
N GLY A 62 -8.45 -4.44 7.58
CA GLY A 62 -8.18 -3.00 7.47
C GLY A 62 -6.90 -2.55 8.13
N CYS A 63 -5.86 -2.31 7.30
CA CYS A 63 -4.52 -1.93 7.78
C CYS A 63 -4.30 -0.41 7.82
N GLU A 64 -5.00 0.37 7.01
CA GLU A 64 -4.77 1.81 6.85
C GLU A 64 -5.86 2.60 7.56
N VAL A 65 -5.54 3.09 8.73
CA VAL A 65 -6.53 3.72 9.62
C VAL A 65 -6.14 5.14 9.97
N THR A 66 -7.12 6.02 9.91
CA THR A 66 -7.09 7.35 10.54
C THR A 66 -8.31 7.52 11.45
N GLY A 67 -8.15 8.33 12.47
CA GLY A 67 -9.22 8.57 13.40
C GLY A 67 -8.87 9.53 14.52
N THR A 68 -9.58 9.42 15.62
CA THR A 68 -9.31 10.18 16.84
C THR A 68 -9.02 9.21 17.98
N VAL A 69 -8.09 9.58 18.85
CA VAL A 69 -7.82 8.81 20.07
C VAL A 69 -9.10 8.72 20.90
N GLU A 70 -9.54 7.52 21.21
CA GLU A 70 -10.69 7.23 22.06
C GLU A 70 -10.26 7.00 23.52
N ALA A 71 -9.25 6.14 23.70
CA ALA A 71 -8.71 5.82 25.01
C ALA A 71 -7.22 5.50 24.92
N VAL A 72 -6.51 5.77 26.02
CA VAL A 72 -5.08 5.45 26.15
C VAL A 72 -4.86 4.50 27.33
N GLY A 73 -4.02 3.49 27.10
CA GLY A 73 -3.64 2.53 28.15
C GLY A 73 -2.58 3.08 29.10
N ALA A 74 -2.33 2.35 30.17
CA ALA A 74 -1.35 2.74 31.17
C ALA A 74 0.06 2.93 30.55
N GLY A 75 0.75 3.97 30.99
CA GLY A 75 2.12 4.29 30.53
C GLY A 75 2.22 5.02 29.20
N VAL A 76 1.14 5.21 28.46
CA VAL A 76 1.14 6.01 27.23
C VAL A 76 1.32 7.50 27.57
N LYS A 77 2.23 8.17 26.85
CA LYS A 77 2.51 9.61 27.00
C LYS A 77 2.38 10.30 25.64
N GLY A 78 2.01 11.58 25.66
CA GLY A 78 1.95 12.42 24.45
C GLY A 78 0.75 12.18 23.53
N LEU A 79 -0.20 11.32 23.93
CA LEU A 79 -1.46 11.08 23.25
C LEU A 79 -2.62 11.35 24.20
N ALA A 80 -3.68 11.98 23.71
CA ALA A 80 -4.87 12.33 24.50
C ALA A 80 -6.15 12.05 23.71
N PRO A 81 -7.26 11.69 24.39
CA PRO A 81 -8.57 11.54 23.75
C PRO A 81 -8.95 12.77 22.91
N GLY A 82 -9.54 12.52 21.74
CA GLY A 82 -9.92 13.54 20.75
C GLY A 82 -8.79 13.92 19.76
N GLN A 83 -7.53 13.58 20.02
CA GLN A 83 -6.41 13.89 19.13
C GLN A 83 -6.58 13.15 17.78
N ARG A 84 -6.40 13.89 16.68
CA ARG A 84 -6.40 13.34 15.31
C ARG A 84 -5.12 12.53 15.06
N VAL A 85 -5.30 11.31 14.58
CA VAL A 85 -4.18 10.37 14.42
C VAL A 85 -4.27 9.53 13.15
N ILE A 86 -3.12 9.05 12.73
CA ILE A 86 -2.94 8.03 11.71
C ILE A 86 -2.17 6.86 12.33
N ILE A 87 -2.52 5.63 11.98
CA ILE A 87 -1.87 4.43 12.49
C ILE A 87 -0.83 3.96 11.47
N PHE A 88 0.44 3.85 11.89
CA PHE A 88 1.45 3.09 11.16
C PHE A 88 1.12 1.59 11.26
N PRO A 89 0.85 0.89 10.13
CA PRO A 89 0.27 -0.45 10.21
C PRO A 89 1.26 -1.55 10.62
N GLY A 90 2.57 -1.32 10.51
CA GLY A 90 3.59 -2.34 10.71
C GLY A 90 3.97 -2.55 12.18
N PHE A 91 3.97 -3.80 12.65
CA PHE A 91 4.43 -4.17 14.00
C PHE A 91 5.78 -4.86 13.93
N ALA A 92 6.71 -4.49 14.80
CA ALA A 92 8.02 -5.12 14.92
C ALA A 92 8.34 -5.41 16.37
N CYS A 93 9.08 -6.48 16.64
CA CYS A 93 9.36 -6.93 18.02
C CYS A 93 10.34 -6.03 18.79
N GLY A 94 11.04 -5.13 18.14
CA GLY A 94 11.99 -4.18 18.72
C GLY A 94 13.33 -4.78 19.22
N ARG A 95 13.51 -6.12 19.25
CA ARG A 95 14.64 -6.79 19.94
C ARG A 95 15.39 -7.82 19.10
N CYS A 96 14.95 -8.18 17.91
CA CYS A 96 15.72 -9.06 17.01
C CYS A 96 16.85 -8.29 16.34
N GLU A 97 17.79 -9.00 15.74
CA GLU A 97 18.96 -8.40 15.09
C GLU A 97 18.57 -7.34 14.04
N TYR A 98 17.52 -7.57 13.27
CA TYR A 98 17.01 -6.63 12.25
C TYR A 98 16.45 -5.36 12.90
N CYS A 99 15.66 -5.50 13.97
CA CYS A 99 15.12 -4.35 14.69
C CYS A 99 16.23 -3.49 15.32
N LEU A 100 17.25 -4.12 15.90
CA LEU A 100 18.36 -3.41 16.52
C LEU A 100 19.24 -2.68 15.50
N ARG A 101 19.24 -3.11 14.24
CA ARG A 101 19.91 -2.44 13.11
C ARG A 101 19.03 -1.38 12.44
N GLY A 102 17.81 -1.13 12.93
CA GLY A 102 16.87 -0.20 12.31
C GLY A 102 16.04 -0.79 11.15
N ALA A 103 16.33 -2.00 10.70
CA ALA A 103 15.62 -2.68 9.60
C ALA A 103 14.32 -3.36 10.09
N ARG A 104 13.40 -2.57 10.65
CA ARG A 104 12.19 -3.07 11.33
C ARG A 104 11.21 -3.78 10.40
N THR A 105 11.18 -3.43 9.12
CA THR A 105 10.30 -4.02 8.10
C THR A 105 10.62 -5.48 7.77
N VAL A 106 11.82 -5.96 8.13
CA VAL A 106 12.25 -7.36 7.99
C VAL A 106 12.40 -8.04 9.36
N CYS A 107 11.70 -7.54 10.38
CA CYS A 107 11.65 -8.17 11.70
C CYS A 107 11.14 -9.62 11.57
N VAL A 108 11.77 -10.56 12.28
CA VAL A 108 11.37 -11.98 12.28
C VAL A 108 9.96 -12.24 12.84
N ARG A 109 9.38 -11.24 13.50
CA ARG A 109 7.99 -11.23 13.98
C ARG A 109 7.25 -10.02 13.43
N TYR A 110 7.49 -9.69 12.16
CA TYR A 110 6.80 -8.60 11.52
C TYR A 110 5.33 -8.94 11.30
N GLY A 111 4.46 -7.99 11.57
CA GLY A 111 3.03 -8.14 11.37
C GLY A 111 2.38 -6.82 10.96
N TYR A 112 1.12 -6.90 10.54
CA TYR A 112 0.31 -5.75 10.16
C TYR A 112 -0.97 -5.69 10.96
N LEU A 113 -1.40 -4.48 11.28
CA LEU A 113 -2.78 -4.19 11.68
C LEU A 113 -3.74 -4.72 10.60
N GLY A 114 -4.88 -5.26 10.99
CA GLY A 114 -5.86 -5.80 10.06
C GLY A 114 -5.43 -7.08 9.33
N ALA A 115 -4.24 -7.62 9.65
CA ALA A 115 -3.77 -8.88 9.10
C ALA A 115 -3.32 -9.87 10.18
N HIS A 116 -2.57 -9.39 11.17
CA HIS A 116 -2.09 -10.20 12.30
C HIS A 116 -2.85 -9.91 13.59
N LYS A 117 -3.64 -8.86 13.60
CA LYS A 117 -4.57 -8.42 14.65
C LYS A 117 -5.78 -7.82 13.98
N ASP A 118 -6.90 -7.72 14.68
CA ASP A 118 -8.10 -7.03 14.21
C ASP A 118 -7.76 -5.61 13.73
N GLY A 119 -8.37 -5.20 12.63
CA GLY A 119 -8.08 -3.95 11.92
C GLY A 119 -9.19 -2.92 11.97
N GLY A 120 -9.14 -2.01 11.02
CA GLY A 120 -9.96 -0.78 10.99
C GLY A 120 -11.30 -0.88 10.26
N TYR A 121 -11.75 -2.05 9.82
CA TYR A 121 -13.13 -2.19 9.33
C TYR A 121 -14.10 -2.28 10.50
N ALA A 122 -14.01 -1.31 11.43
CA ALA A 122 -14.75 -1.24 12.67
C ALA A 122 -14.87 0.21 13.14
N GLU A 123 -15.78 0.48 14.09
CA GLU A 123 -15.88 1.81 14.73
C GLU A 123 -14.66 2.12 15.60
N LEU A 124 -14.04 1.09 16.19
CA LEU A 124 -12.88 1.22 17.09
C LEU A 124 -11.80 0.21 16.69
N VAL A 125 -10.55 0.61 16.82
CA VAL A 125 -9.38 -0.27 16.63
C VAL A 125 -8.33 0.03 17.68
N LYS A 126 -7.58 -0.98 18.14
CA LYS A 126 -6.44 -0.76 19.04
C LYS A 126 -5.10 -0.97 18.34
N ALA A 127 -4.12 -0.18 18.74
CA ALA A 127 -2.76 -0.32 18.25
C ALA A 127 -1.76 0.08 19.34
N PRO A 128 -0.49 -0.36 19.25
CA PRO A 128 0.57 0.13 20.12
C PRO A 128 0.73 1.66 19.98
N ALA A 129 0.93 2.36 21.09
CA ALA A 129 1.12 3.81 21.08
C ALA A 129 2.31 4.25 20.20
N ALA A 130 3.35 3.41 20.08
CA ALA A 130 4.51 3.64 19.22
C ALA A 130 4.18 3.62 17.71
N ASN A 131 2.98 3.18 17.33
CA ASN A 131 2.49 3.15 15.96
C ASN A 131 1.53 4.31 15.65
N ILE A 132 1.24 5.17 16.61
CA ILE A 132 0.30 6.28 16.46
C ILE A 132 1.07 7.56 16.16
N LEU A 133 0.76 8.19 15.02
CA LEU A 133 1.30 9.50 14.64
C LEU A 133 0.19 10.55 14.63
N PRO A 134 0.51 11.81 14.96
CA PRO A 134 -0.44 12.91 14.76
C PRO A 134 -0.83 13.06 13.29
N LEU A 135 -2.09 13.30 13.00
CA LEU A 135 -2.59 13.67 11.69
C LEU A 135 -2.84 15.19 11.66
N ALA A 136 -2.11 15.90 10.80
CA ALA A 136 -2.23 17.35 10.68
C ALA A 136 -3.66 17.79 10.30
N GLU A 137 -4.10 18.94 10.82
CA GLU A 137 -5.45 19.49 10.58
C GLU A 137 -5.78 19.69 9.09
N GLY A 138 -4.79 20.02 8.28
CA GLY A 138 -4.94 20.21 6.82
C GLY A 138 -5.13 18.92 6.02
N ILE A 139 -5.00 17.73 6.64
CA ILE A 139 -5.18 16.43 5.98
C ILE A 139 -6.53 15.85 6.43
N SER A 140 -7.45 15.55 5.49
CA SER A 140 -8.69 14.84 5.82
C SER A 140 -8.40 13.41 6.30
N PHE A 141 -9.33 12.79 7.04
CA PHE A 141 -9.18 11.41 7.49
C PHE A 141 -9.10 10.46 6.29
N GLU A 142 -9.89 10.69 5.25
CA GLU A 142 -9.90 9.87 4.03
C GLU A 142 -8.56 9.97 3.29
N ALA A 143 -8.02 11.18 3.12
CA ALA A 143 -6.71 11.38 2.51
C ALA A 143 -5.61 10.72 3.34
N GLY A 144 -5.63 10.89 4.66
CA GLY A 144 -4.68 10.25 5.57
C GLY A 144 -4.75 8.72 5.51
N ALA A 145 -5.96 8.14 5.50
CA ALA A 145 -6.12 6.69 5.43
C ALA A 145 -5.61 6.07 4.11
N ALA A 146 -5.45 6.84 3.05
CA ALA A 146 -4.94 6.35 1.77
C ALA A 146 -3.38 6.34 1.67
N VAL A 147 -2.67 6.58 2.77
CA VAL A 147 -1.20 6.80 2.78
C VAL A 147 -0.39 5.62 3.30
N PRO A 148 -0.70 5.00 4.46
CA PRO A 148 0.24 4.15 5.20
C PRO A 148 0.71 2.90 4.47
N MET A 149 -0.10 2.35 3.56
CA MET A 149 0.32 1.21 2.73
C MET A 149 0.77 1.68 1.34
N ALA A 150 -0.11 2.35 0.59
CA ALA A 150 0.13 2.63 -0.82
C ALA A 150 1.26 3.63 -1.04
N MET A 151 1.20 4.81 -0.40
CA MET A 151 2.22 5.84 -0.60
C MET A 151 3.52 5.50 0.10
N LEU A 152 3.47 5.00 1.33
CA LEU A 152 4.66 4.61 2.06
C LEU A 152 5.43 3.50 1.35
N THR A 153 4.74 2.44 0.90
CA THR A 153 5.38 1.36 0.14
C THR A 153 6.03 1.87 -1.15
N SER A 154 5.33 2.75 -1.87
CA SER A 154 5.85 3.36 -3.10
C SER A 154 7.05 4.27 -2.83
N TRP A 155 7.03 5.02 -1.73
CA TRP A 155 8.15 5.84 -1.28
C TRP A 155 9.37 4.97 -0.97
N HIS A 156 9.19 3.97 -0.11
CA HIS A 156 10.25 3.06 0.26
C HIS A 156 10.87 2.35 -0.96
N ALA A 157 10.01 1.88 -1.88
CA ALA A 157 10.47 1.20 -3.10
C ALA A 157 11.29 2.13 -4.01
N LEU A 158 10.80 3.35 -4.27
CA LEU A 158 11.42 4.28 -5.21
C LEU A 158 12.62 5.02 -4.60
N VAL A 159 12.46 5.53 -3.37
CA VAL A 159 13.46 6.40 -2.74
C VAL A 159 14.51 5.60 -2.01
N ALA A 160 14.10 4.75 -1.06
CA ALA A 160 15.03 4.01 -0.22
C ALA A 160 15.68 2.83 -0.95
N GLN A 161 14.90 2.02 -1.68
CA GLN A 161 15.41 0.80 -2.31
C GLN A 161 16.03 1.06 -3.69
N ALA A 162 15.29 1.70 -4.59
CA ALA A 162 15.78 1.96 -5.95
C ALA A 162 16.75 3.15 -6.02
N GLY A 163 16.67 4.09 -5.10
CA GLY A 163 17.44 5.34 -5.16
C GLY A 163 17.07 6.18 -6.38
N CYS A 164 15.77 6.35 -6.63
CA CYS A 164 15.25 7.07 -7.79
C CYS A 164 15.80 8.51 -7.85
N ARG A 165 16.24 8.92 -9.04
CA ARG A 165 16.94 10.22 -9.25
C ARG A 165 16.37 10.98 -10.44
N PRO A 166 16.58 12.31 -10.49
CA PRO A 166 16.18 13.12 -11.63
C PRO A 166 16.73 12.60 -12.97
N GLY A 167 15.88 12.63 -13.99
CA GLY A 167 16.21 12.19 -15.35
C GLY A 167 16.11 10.68 -15.59
N GLN A 168 15.97 9.85 -14.56
CA GLN A 168 15.74 8.42 -14.73
C GLN A 168 14.37 8.15 -15.36
N ARG A 169 14.26 6.99 -16.04
CA ARG A 169 13.02 6.47 -16.59
C ARG A 169 12.47 5.38 -15.66
N VAL A 170 11.22 5.50 -15.27
CA VAL A 170 10.56 4.59 -14.36
C VAL A 170 9.34 3.96 -15.03
N LEU A 171 9.25 2.64 -15.03
CA LEU A 171 8.03 1.91 -15.38
C LEU A 171 7.27 1.59 -14.09
N VAL A 172 6.04 2.07 -14.00
CA VAL A 172 5.11 1.76 -12.91
C VAL A 172 4.00 0.86 -13.46
N GLN A 173 3.85 -0.33 -12.93
CA GLN A 173 2.76 -1.22 -13.30
C GLN A 173 1.43 -0.77 -12.68
N ALA A 174 0.32 -0.95 -13.43
CA ALA A 174 -1.06 -0.77 -12.96
C ALA A 174 -1.35 0.60 -12.29
N ALA A 175 -1.29 1.68 -13.06
CA ALA A 175 -1.57 3.05 -12.61
C ALA A 175 -2.88 3.22 -11.82
N GLY A 176 -3.91 2.41 -12.12
CA GLY A 176 -5.21 2.45 -11.44
C GLY A 176 -5.20 1.90 -10.02
N SER A 177 -4.13 1.23 -9.58
CA SER A 177 -4.01 0.75 -8.21
C SER A 177 -3.60 1.87 -7.24
N GLY A 178 -3.80 1.65 -5.93
CA GLY A 178 -3.32 2.58 -4.91
C GLY A 178 -1.80 2.78 -4.98
N VAL A 179 -1.04 1.68 -5.10
CA VAL A 179 0.42 1.73 -5.24
C VAL A 179 0.84 2.36 -6.57
N GLY A 180 0.20 1.99 -7.70
CA GLY A 180 0.54 2.55 -9.01
C GLY A 180 0.34 4.06 -9.08
N SER A 181 -0.81 4.55 -8.56
CA SER A 181 -1.11 5.98 -8.51
C SER A 181 -0.15 6.77 -7.60
N ALA A 182 0.27 6.17 -6.49
CA ALA A 182 1.27 6.75 -5.59
C ALA A 182 2.67 6.76 -6.22
N ALA A 183 3.11 5.64 -6.80
CA ALA A 183 4.43 5.49 -7.39
C ALA A 183 4.67 6.46 -8.55
N ILE A 184 3.65 6.73 -9.39
CA ILE A 184 3.75 7.73 -10.46
C ILE A 184 4.08 9.10 -9.88
N GLN A 185 3.33 9.56 -8.87
CA GLN A 185 3.53 10.86 -8.24
C GLN A 185 4.91 10.96 -7.57
N ILE A 186 5.31 9.91 -6.83
CA ILE A 186 6.61 9.89 -6.12
C ILE A 186 7.78 9.89 -7.13
N ALA A 187 7.70 9.09 -8.20
CA ALA A 187 8.71 9.09 -9.25
C ALA A 187 8.85 10.49 -9.90
N ARG A 188 7.73 11.17 -10.15
CA ARG A 188 7.71 12.56 -10.66
C ARG A 188 8.31 13.54 -9.65
N LEU A 189 8.00 13.39 -8.36
CA LEU A 189 8.59 14.19 -7.29
C LEU A 189 10.12 14.03 -7.23
N CYS A 190 10.64 12.82 -7.51
CA CYS A 190 12.07 12.55 -7.66
C CYS A 190 12.67 13.11 -8.95
N GLY A 191 11.89 13.77 -9.83
CA GLY A 191 12.34 14.28 -11.12
C GLY A 191 12.52 13.21 -12.20
N ALA A 192 11.96 12.02 -12.02
CA ALA A 192 12.00 10.95 -13.01
C ALA A 192 10.92 11.11 -14.09
N ARG A 193 11.15 10.49 -15.24
CA ARG A 193 10.20 10.34 -16.33
C ARG A 193 9.45 9.02 -16.17
N VAL A 194 8.13 9.03 -16.31
CA VAL A 194 7.29 7.87 -15.97
C VAL A 194 6.54 7.34 -17.19
N ILE A 195 6.69 6.04 -17.44
CA ILE A 195 5.79 5.22 -18.25
C ILE A 195 5.00 4.31 -17.33
N THR A 196 3.73 4.07 -17.64
CA THR A 196 2.88 3.20 -16.81
C THR A 196 1.93 2.36 -17.64
N THR A 197 1.33 1.35 -16.98
CA THR A 197 0.35 0.45 -17.61
C THR A 197 -1.05 0.65 -17.02
N VAL A 198 -2.06 0.48 -17.85
CA VAL A 198 -3.48 0.44 -17.46
C VAL A 198 -4.18 -0.75 -18.10
N GLY A 199 -5.30 -1.19 -17.54
CA GLY A 199 -6.09 -2.33 -18.06
C GLY A 199 -7.26 -1.91 -18.96
N SER A 200 -7.46 -0.60 -19.20
CA SER A 200 -8.55 -0.08 -20.04
C SER A 200 -8.26 1.35 -20.44
N ASP A 201 -8.81 1.78 -21.60
CA ASP A 201 -8.53 3.09 -22.18
C ASP A 201 -9.10 4.24 -21.34
N ASP A 202 -10.19 4.02 -20.61
CA ASP A 202 -10.81 5.00 -19.71
C ASP A 202 -9.90 5.41 -18.52
N LYS A 203 -8.81 4.65 -18.27
CA LYS A 203 -7.80 4.95 -17.24
C LYS A 203 -6.57 5.70 -17.79
N ILE A 204 -6.49 5.94 -19.10
CA ILE A 204 -5.32 6.60 -19.71
C ILE A 204 -5.18 8.03 -19.22
N ASP A 205 -6.23 8.83 -19.31
CA ASP A 205 -6.19 10.24 -18.91
C ASP A 205 -6.00 10.40 -17.39
N PHE A 206 -6.56 9.48 -16.61
CA PHE A 206 -6.28 9.39 -15.18
C PHE A 206 -4.78 9.19 -14.92
N ALA A 207 -4.13 8.24 -15.58
CA ALA A 207 -2.69 8.00 -15.39
C ALA A 207 -1.83 9.20 -15.82
N ARG A 208 -2.22 9.89 -16.91
CA ARG A 208 -1.57 11.13 -17.36
C ARG A 208 -1.71 12.27 -16.34
N SER A 209 -2.87 12.43 -15.73
CA SER A 209 -3.12 13.45 -14.71
C SER A 209 -2.25 13.28 -13.46
N LEU A 210 -1.79 12.04 -13.17
CA LEU A 210 -0.83 11.76 -12.12
C LEU A 210 0.63 12.10 -12.50
N GLY A 211 0.88 12.40 -13.78
CA GLY A 211 2.19 12.77 -14.28
C GLY A 211 2.89 11.70 -15.13
N ALA A 212 2.21 10.63 -15.56
CA ALA A 212 2.77 9.68 -16.50
C ALA A 212 2.94 10.32 -17.89
N GLU A 213 4.15 10.24 -18.47
CA GLU A 213 4.44 10.76 -19.80
C GLU A 213 3.95 9.83 -20.91
N HIS A 214 3.96 8.52 -20.66
CA HIS A 214 3.45 7.50 -21.57
C HIS A 214 2.61 6.49 -20.82
N VAL A 215 1.47 6.14 -21.38
CA VAL A 215 0.52 5.19 -20.78
C VAL A 215 0.20 4.09 -21.76
N VAL A 216 0.35 2.86 -21.34
CA VAL A 216 0.17 1.65 -22.16
C VAL A 216 -1.05 0.88 -21.68
N ASN A 217 -2.03 0.66 -22.54
CA ASN A 217 -3.08 -0.32 -22.26
C ASN A 217 -2.54 -1.73 -22.55
N TYR A 218 -2.18 -2.47 -21.49
CA TYR A 218 -1.55 -3.79 -21.61
C TYR A 218 -2.46 -4.87 -22.23
N ARG A 219 -3.76 -4.60 -22.37
CA ARG A 219 -4.70 -5.53 -23.04
C ARG A 219 -4.61 -5.46 -24.56
N THR A 220 -4.19 -4.31 -25.09
CA THR A 220 -4.14 -4.05 -26.54
C THR A 220 -2.74 -3.79 -27.05
N GLN A 221 -1.78 -3.53 -26.16
CA GLN A 221 -0.42 -3.16 -26.50
C GLN A 221 0.60 -3.97 -25.69
N ASP A 222 1.76 -4.24 -26.28
CA ASP A 222 2.90 -4.83 -25.58
C ASP A 222 3.66 -3.76 -24.80
N PHE A 223 3.59 -3.81 -23.47
CA PHE A 223 4.23 -2.80 -22.63
C PHE A 223 5.76 -2.83 -22.69
N VAL A 224 6.37 -3.98 -23.01
CA VAL A 224 7.84 -4.07 -23.18
C VAL A 224 8.27 -3.35 -24.45
N GLU A 225 7.58 -3.60 -25.55
CA GLU A 225 7.86 -2.93 -26.84
C GLU A 225 7.55 -1.42 -26.76
N GLU A 226 6.46 -1.03 -26.11
CA GLU A 226 6.13 0.39 -25.87
C GLU A 226 7.18 1.05 -24.98
N THR A 227 7.68 0.38 -23.95
CA THR A 227 8.77 0.87 -23.10
C THR A 227 10.05 1.07 -23.91
N LYS A 228 10.39 0.12 -24.78
CA LYS A 228 11.55 0.24 -25.67
C LYS A 228 11.39 1.42 -26.65
N ARG A 229 10.19 1.57 -27.25
CA ARG A 229 9.89 2.66 -28.18
C ARG A 229 10.03 4.02 -27.49
N TRP A 230 9.36 4.18 -26.34
CA TRP A 230 9.39 5.43 -25.56
C TRP A 230 10.80 5.78 -25.05
N SER A 231 11.60 4.77 -24.70
CA SER A 231 12.96 4.99 -24.18
C SER A 231 14.04 5.08 -25.26
N GLY A 232 13.70 5.01 -26.55
CA GLY A 232 14.69 4.95 -27.64
C GLY A 232 15.53 3.66 -27.63
N LYS A 233 14.87 2.52 -27.42
CA LYS A 233 15.44 1.15 -27.32
C LYS A 233 16.34 0.90 -26.10
N ARG A 234 16.50 1.88 -25.20
CA ARG A 234 17.37 1.77 -24.01
C ARG A 234 16.75 0.91 -22.90
N GLY A 235 15.42 0.98 -22.71
CA GLY A 235 14.71 0.47 -21.54
C GLY A 235 14.62 1.50 -20.41
N VAL A 236 14.10 1.07 -19.25
CA VAL A 236 13.90 1.90 -18.06
C VAL A 236 14.93 1.61 -16.97
N ASP A 237 15.22 2.62 -16.15
CA ASP A 237 16.19 2.52 -15.06
C ASP A 237 15.60 1.81 -13.84
N VAL A 238 14.29 2.02 -13.60
CA VAL A 238 13.57 1.43 -12.46
C VAL A 238 12.24 0.85 -12.92
N VAL A 239 11.88 -0.30 -12.38
CA VAL A 239 10.53 -0.88 -12.48
C VAL A 239 9.96 -1.06 -11.09
N ILE A 240 8.74 -0.55 -10.85
CA ILE A 240 7.92 -0.86 -9.69
C ILE A 240 6.93 -1.94 -10.09
N GLU A 241 7.09 -3.11 -9.47
CA GLU A 241 6.40 -4.33 -9.83
C GLU A 241 5.63 -4.90 -8.62
N HIS A 242 4.34 -5.19 -8.81
CA HIS A 242 3.47 -5.74 -7.77
C HIS A 242 2.41 -6.71 -8.32
N ILE A 243 2.57 -7.13 -9.57
CA ILE A 243 1.63 -8.03 -10.25
C ILE A 243 2.08 -9.48 -10.11
N GLY A 244 3.38 -9.75 -10.33
CA GLY A 244 3.92 -11.11 -10.33
C GLY A 244 3.75 -11.82 -11.68
N GLY A 245 3.98 -13.14 -11.69
CA GLY A 245 3.77 -14.00 -12.85
C GLY A 245 4.50 -13.57 -14.11
N GLU A 246 3.80 -13.62 -15.24
CA GLU A 246 4.31 -13.20 -16.54
C GLU A 246 4.68 -11.70 -16.57
N THR A 247 3.93 -10.87 -15.84
CA THR A 247 4.21 -9.44 -15.78
C THR A 247 5.58 -9.16 -15.14
N PHE A 248 5.95 -9.91 -14.09
CA PHE A 248 7.28 -9.82 -13.49
C PHE A 248 8.38 -10.17 -14.51
N GLU A 249 8.26 -11.29 -15.22
CA GLU A 249 9.21 -11.72 -16.24
C GLU A 249 9.38 -10.63 -17.30
N ARG A 250 8.28 -10.15 -17.85
CA ARG A 250 8.27 -9.11 -18.89
C ARG A 250 8.80 -7.77 -18.38
N SER A 251 8.58 -7.45 -17.11
CA SER A 251 9.14 -6.25 -16.47
C SER A 251 10.67 -6.29 -16.41
N VAL A 252 11.28 -7.46 -16.24
CA VAL A 252 12.75 -7.62 -16.34
C VAL A 252 13.26 -7.33 -17.75
N TYR A 253 12.52 -7.72 -18.80
CA TYR A 253 12.91 -7.41 -20.19
C TYR A 253 12.82 -5.91 -20.51
N ALA A 254 11.96 -5.17 -19.82
CA ALA A 254 11.84 -3.72 -20.00
C ALA A 254 13.02 -2.92 -19.40
N LEU A 255 13.81 -3.52 -18.50
CA LEU A 255 14.94 -2.85 -17.85
C LEU A 255 16.09 -2.52 -18.81
N ALA A 256 16.65 -1.35 -18.63
CA ALA A 256 17.94 -0.94 -19.18
C ALA A 256 19.11 -1.69 -18.52
N ARG A 257 20.31 -1.54 -19.03
CA ARG A 257 21.54 -1.99 -18.34
C ARG A 257 21.67 -1.23 -17.02
N LEU A 258 22.11 -1.92 -15.96
CA LEU A 258 22.19 -1.41 -14.59
C LEU A 258 20.82 -1.08 -13.97
N GLY A 259 19.72 -1.49 -14.61
CA GLY A 259 18.36 -1.22 -14.14
C GLY A 259 18.00 -2.00 -12.88
N THR A 260 17.05 -1.46 -12.14
CA THR A 260 16.55 -2.02 -10.87
C THR A 260 15.07 -2.34 -10.98
N LEU A 261 14.67 -3.57 -10.66
CA LEU A 261 13.28 -3.93 -10.42
C LEU A 261 13.07 -4.02 -8.92
N VAL A 262 12.03 -3.35 -8.42
CA VAL A 262 11.60 -3.49 -7.03
C VAL A 262 10.25 -4.20 -7.00
N SER A 263 10.22 -5.40 -6.45
CA SER A 263 9.02 -6.19 -6.23
C SER A 263 8.45 -5.85 -4.86
N ILE A 264 7.19 -5.42 -4.84
CA ILE A 264 6.48 -4.97 -3.64
C ILE A 264 5.20 -5.77 -3.36
N GLY A 265 4.95 -6.80 -4.16
CA GLY A 265 3.79 -7.68 -4.05
C GLY A 265 3.68 -8.64 -5.23
N SER A 266 2.66 -9.48 -5.19
CA SER A 266 2.40 -10.49 -6.22
C SER A 266 0.90 -10.80 -6.26
N HIS A 267 0.14 -9.98 -6.98
CA HIS A 267 -1.32 -10.07 -7.00
C HIS A 267 -1.85 -11.21 -7.85
N ASP A 268 -1.14 -11.54 -8.94
CA ASP A 268 -1.57 -12.59 -9.87
C ASP A 268 -1.14 -13.96 -9.37
N THR A 269 0.16 -14.15 -9.18
CA THR A 269 0.73 -15.39 -8.65
C THR A 269 2.00 -15.10 -7.86
N HIS A 270 2.31 -15.95 -6.86
CA HIS A 270 3.53 -15.85 -6.06
C HIS A 270 4.79 -16.28 -6.83
N TRP A 271 4.64 -16.84 -8.01
CA TRP A 271 5.74 -17.31 -8.83
C TRP A 271 6.01 -16.39 -10.01
N GLY A 272 7.27 -16.19 -10.35
CA GLY A 272 7.73 -15.51 -11.55
C GLY A 272 8.96 -16.24 -12.12
N ARG A 273 9.09 -16.25 -13.45
CA ARG A 273 10.28 -16.77 -14.11
C ARG A 273 11.31 -15.66 -14.25
N LEU A 274 12.57 -16.03 -14.27
CA LEU A 274 13.68 -15.09 -14.43
C LEU A 274 14.73 -15.67 -15.37
N ASP A 275 14.93 -15.04 -16.53
CA ASP A 275 16.06 -15.38 -17.40
C ASP A 275 17.34 -14.74 -16.83
N LEU A 276 18.17 -15.58 -16.21
CA LEU A 276 19.39 -15.13 -15.55
C LEU A 276 20.38 -14.49 -16.54
N ARG A 277 20.31 -14.80 -17.86
CA ARG A 277 21.14 -14.15 -18.86
C ARG A 277 20.91 -12.64 -18.91
N HIS A 278 19.65 -12.20 -18.77
CA HIS A 278 19.33 -10.77 -18.67
C HIS A 278 19.91 -10.15 -17.40
N VAL A 279 19.88 -10.86 -16.27
CA VAL A 279 20.38 -10.36 -14.99
C VAL A 279 21.88 -10.08 -15.08
N TYR A 280 22.69 -11.08 -15.45
CA TYR A 280 24.13 -10.88 -15.44
C TYR A 280 24.62 -10.03 -16.64
N SER A 281 24.06 -10.20 -17.84
CA SER A 281 24.54 -9.46 -19.02
C SER A 281 24.19 -7.97 -18.99
N LYS A 282 23.12 -7.59 -18.29
CA LYS A 282 22.72 -6.20 -18.08
C LYS A 282 23.13 -5.67 -16.70
N ASN A 283 23.71 -6.48 -15.81
CA ASN A 283 24.01 -6.14 -14.41
C ASN A 283 22.77 -5.58 -13.69
N LEU A 284 21.64 -6.31 -13.74
CA LEU A 284 20.38 -5.88 -13.13
C LEU A 284 20.39 -6.10 -11.62
N ARG A 285 19.61 -5.27 -10.94
CA ARG A 285 19.27 -5.42 -9.53
C ARG A 285 17.81 -5.82 -9.42
N ILE A 286 17.53 -6.89 -8.68
CA ILE A 286 16.16 -7.32 -8.35
C ILE A 286 16.03 -7.29 -6.85
N LEU A 287 15.18 -6.39 -6.36
CA LEU A 287 15.02 -6.10 -4.93
C LEU A 287 13.59 -6.43 -4.51
N GLY A 288 13.45 -6.98 -3.31
CA GLY A 288 12.19 -7.04 -2.60
C GLY A 288 12.05 -5.87 -1.64
N THR A 289 10.84 -5.45 -1.36
CA THR A 289 10.56 -4.47 -0.31
C THR A 289 9.23 -4.76 0.36
N ASN A 290 9.09 -4.30 1.59
CA ASN A 290 7.92 -4.48 2.41
C ASN A 290 7.63 -3.20 3.18
N LEU A 291 6.50 -2.54 2.89
CA LEU A 291 6.07 -1.29 3.50
C LEU A 291 7.15 -0.19 3.45
N GLY A 292 7.51 0.34 4.58
CA GLY A 292 8.54 1.35 4.85
C GLY A 292 8.64 1.59 6.35
N SER A 293 9.47 2.54 6.75
CA SER A 293 9.64 2.91 8.15
C SER A 293 8.64 4.00 8.59
N ILE A 294 8.51 4.18 9.90
CA ILE A 294 7.65 5.24 10.46
C ILE A 294 8.18 6.64 10.11
N THR A 295 9.50 6.82 10.03
CA THR A 295 10.13 8.09 9.63
C THR A 295 9.90 8.41 8.15
N GLU A 296 9.82 7.39 7.29
CA GLU A 296 9.42 7.59 5.90
C GLU A 296 7.94 7.96 5.79
N LEU A 297 7.08 7.42 6.66
CA LEU A 297 5.68 7.84 6.72
C LEU A 297 5.57 9.32 7.13
N GLU A 298 6.33 9.77 8.13
CA GLU A 298 6.40 11.18 8.51
C GLU A 298 6.80 12.06 7.32
N THR A 299 7.85 11.67 6.58
CA THR A 299 8.28 12.39 5.37
C THR A 299 7.18 12.44 4.30
N VAL A 300 6.47 11.33 4.08
CA VAL A 300 5.34 11.30 3.12
C VAL A 300 4.22 12.23 3.59
N LEU A 301 3.90 12.25 4.89
CA LEU A 301 2.88 13.16 5.45
C LEU A 301 3.27 14.63 5.30
N GLU A 302 4.55 15.01 5.45
CA GLU A 302 5.04 16.35 5.14
C GLU A 302 4.77 16.73 3.68
N HIS A 303 5.03 15.83 2.73
CA HIS A 303 4.72 16.06 1.33
C HIS A 303 3.22 16.21 1.04
N LEU A 304 2.34 15.59 1.85
CA LEU A 304 0.91 15.82 1.76
C LEU A 304 0.54 17.23 2.27
N VAL A 305 1.07 17.63 3.41
CA VAL A 305 0.84 18.98 3.97
C VAL A 305 1.26 20.06 2.98
N ASP A 306 2.42 19.89 2.32
CA ASP A 306 2.92 20.78 1.29
C ASP A 306 2.17 20.70 -0.06
N GLY A 307 1.22 19.78 -0.19
CA GLY A 307 0.46 19.55 -1.43
C GLY A 307 1.27 18.97 -2.60
N ARG A 308 2.50 18.52 -2.33
CA ARG A 308 3.39 17.89 -3.33
C ARG A 308 2.98 16.45 -3.67
N LEU A 309 2.35 15.74 -2.74
CA LEU A 309 1.73 14.45 -2.95
C LEU A 309 0.25 14.54 -2.61
N LYS A 310 -0.58 13.85 -3.38
CA LYS A 310 -2.04 13.80 -3.19
C LYS A 310 -2.53 12.36 -3.29
N PRO A 311 -2.96 11.75 -2.17
CA PRO A 311 -3.55 10.42 -2.23
C PRO A 311 -4.77 10.42 -3.13
N VAL A 312 -4.87 9.42 -3.98
CA VAL A 312 -6.03 9.26 -4.86
C VAL A 312 -7.06 8.38 -4.16
N VAL A 313 -8.17 8.98 -3.79
CA VAL A 313 -9.34 8.27 -3.27
C VAL A 313 -10.36 8.14 -4.38
N ASP A 314 -10.68 6.90 -4.76
CA ASP A 314 -11.66 6.58 -5.80
C ASP A 314 -13.09 6.67 -5.26
N ARG A 315 -13.35 5.96 -4.17
CA ARG A 315 -14.67 5.89 -3.55
C ARG A 315 -14.59 5.64 -2.05
N VAL A 316 -15.53 6.25 -1.35
CA VAL A 316 -15.77 6.04 0.08
C VAL A 316 -17.12 5.33 0.25
N PHE A 317 -17.14 4.25 0.99
CA PHE A 317 -18.35 3.50 1.33
C PHE A 317 -18.63 3.62 2.83
N PRO A 318 -19.88 3.63 3.28
CA PRO A 318 -20.17 3.42 4.69
C PRO A 318 -19.70 2.02 5.13
N LEU A 319 -19.33 1.86 6.38
CA LEU A 319 -18.82 0.58 6.92
C LEU A 319 -19.81 -0.57 6.75
N GLU A 320 -21.10 -0.32 6.83
CA GLU A 320 -22.16 -1.30 6.57
C GLU A 320 -22.12 -1.87 5.14
N ASP A 321 -21.57 -1.11 4.20
CA ASP A 321 -21.39 -1.50 2.79
C ASP A 321 -19.98 -2.05 2.50
N ALA A 322 -19.23 -2.48 3.51
CA ALA A 322 -17.86 -3.03 3.34
C ALA A 322 -17.81 -4.18 2.32
N ARG A 323 -18.85 -5.01 2.23
CA ARG A 323 -19.01 -6.04 1.19
C ARG A 323 -18.96 -5.46 -0.22
N ALA A 324 -19.68 -4.37 -0.47
CA ALA A 324 -19.71 -3.70 -1.77
C ALA A 324 -18.37 -3.02 -2.06
N ALA A 325 -17.70 -2.45 -1.04
CA ALA A 325 -16.36 -1.88 -1.17
C ALA A 325 -15.33 -2.93 -1.59
N VAL A 326 -15.34 -4.10 -0.96
CA VAL A 326 -14.46 -5.23 -1.31
C VAL A 326 -14.76 -5.71 -2.73
N GLN A 327 -16.03 -5.90 -3.11
CA GLN A 327 -16.40 -6.32 -4.45
C GLN A 327 -15.93 -5.32 -5.52
N HIS A 328 -16.02 -4.01 -5.24
CA HIS A 328 -15.53 -2.96 -6.15
C HIS A 328 -14.02 -3.08 -6.42
N VAL A 329 -13.22 -3.43 -5.40
CA VAL A 329 -11.77 -3.68 -5.56
C VAL A 329 -11.51 -4.98 -6.34
N LEU A 330 -12.22 -6.06 -6.02
CA LEU A 330 -12.11 -7.35 -6.71
C LEU A 330 -12.44 -7.23 -8.21
N ASP A 331 -13.42 -6.41 -8.56
CA ASP A 331 -13.81 -6.12 -9.94
C ASP A 331 -12.77 -5.24 -10.68
N ARG A 332 -11.73 -4.77 -10.01
CA ARG A 332 -10.67 -3.87 -10.56
C ARG A 332 -11.24 -2.57 -11.17
N LYS A 333 -12.36 -2.08 -10.63
CA LYS A 333 -13.02 -0.85 -11.10
C LYS A 333 -12.36 0.42 -10.58
N ASN A 334 -11.64 0.33 -9.48
CA ASN A 334 -11.05 1.46 -8.77
C ASN A 334 -9.98 2.23 -9.57
N ARG A 335 -9.87 3.52 -9.28
CA ARG A 335 -8.82 4.45 -9.71
C ARG A 335 -8.18 5.06 -8.46
N GLY A 336 -7.24 4.34 -7.86
CA GLY A 336 -6.66 4.70 -6.56
C GLY A 336 -7.23 3.85 -5.42
N LYS A 337 -7.39 4.45 -4.25
CA LYS A 337 -7.82 3.79 -3.01
C LYS A 337 -9.34 3.80 -2.84
N VAL A 338 -9.86 2.71 -2.31
CA VAL A 338 -11.24 2.57 -1.85
C VAL A 338 -11.23 2.57 -0.32
N LEU A 339 -12.17 3.27 0.29
CA LEU A 339 -12.25 3.43 1.74
C LEU A 339 -13.60 2.98 2.28
N VAL A 340 -13.58 2.59 3.56
CA VAL A 340 -14.79 2.47 4.38
C VAL A 340 -14.74 3.47 5.53
N VAL A 341 -15.90 4.01 5.90
CA VAL A 341 -16.07 4.95 7.03
C VAL A 341 -17.20 4.45 7.92
N PRO A 342 -17.02 4.43 9.26
CA PRO A 342 -18.05 4.07 10.22
C PRO A 342 -19.22 5.06 10.26
#